data_0008e039a40a825361ae358ca4ce0684
#
_entry.id   0008e039a40a825361ae358ca4ce0684
#
_cell.length_a   1.000
_cell.length_b   1.000
_cell.length_c   1.000
_cell.angle_alpha   90.00
_cell.angle_beta   90.00
_cell.angle_gamma   90.00
#
_symmetry.space_group_name_H-M   'P 1'
#
loop_
_entity.id
_entity.type
_entity.pdbx_description
1 polymer ?
#
loop_
_entity_poly.entity_id
_entity_poly.type
_entity_poly.pdbx_seq_one_letter_code
_entity_poly.pdbx_strand_id
1 'polypeptide(L)'
;MKNNLFDENYFKKGLNDLYTTVVNLDETKSEEDARLTAANKFYELFSNANLIIKGSEYLPYQSSSIFIYNHLNNNPDYLIGSDFQITLDSHFISSFILNKYYKKPGTRIVRCSLENEKNHKLYYDRFGYIRVFSKNFIPKNFDKDKIRKFNLNFFQNALKELENNNGIIISPEGVSQETENSPGSFKSGAFKLATMAKKEPFIVPIVLVNFDKVISKNVLKCEILKPFKMSDFGICDPNDSKIEEFLIQLNKKFKKKINSLREFNLDFQQEIRALKNKIILKKNKNDLVVLYGSSTLRLWKSFDKDFKNHNTLNLGYGGSSIDSMIDNFHNLFKTISPKTIVLYCGGNDLALGFSPREIFNKLVELIKMINRKYKNIKIINIQLKPSIERVSKLTDIIFLNSMITDHFKKYDNLIQLNCFEEIIQTGMIDKSFFLRDGLHLNRKGYELIINKLNKLLSNDN
;
A
#
# COMPACT_ATOMS: atom_id res chain seq x y z
N MET A 1 -5.77 -10.85 -27.74
CA MET A 1 -5.42 -9.61 -27.00
C MET A 1 -4.37 -9.96 -25.96
N LYS A 2 -3.18 -9.35 -26.06
CA LYS A 2 -2.03 -9.67 -25.19
C LYS A 2 -2.40 -9.43 -23.74
N ASN A 3 -2.21 -10.46 -22.90
CA ASN A 3 -2.21 -10.33 -21.44
C ASN A 3 -1.23 -9.22 -21.07
N ASN A 4 -1.67 -8.15 -20.42
CA ASN A 4 -0.79 -7.17 -19.79
C ASN A 4 -0.16 -7.81 -18.53
N LEU A 5 0.74 -8.76 -18.75
CA LEU A 5 1.75 -9.12 -17.80
C LEU A 5 2.71 -7.93 -17.72
N PHE A 6 3.19 -7.60 -16.54
CA PHE A 6 4.27 -6.62 -16.39
C PHE A 6 5.41 -7.01 -17.34
N ASP A 7 5.70 -6.14 -18.30
CA ASP A 7 6.73 -6.40 -19.28
C ASP A 7 8.08 -5.89 -18.74
N GLU A 8 8.92 -6.82 -18.35
CA GLU A 8 10.24 -6.55 -17.79
C GLU A 8 11.14 -5.79 -18.77
N ASN A 9 11.06 -6.11 -20.06
CA ASN A 9 11.86 -5.42 -21.08
C ASN A 9 11.36 -3.99 -21.30
N TYR A 10 10.05 -3.78 -21.30
CA TYR A 10 9.46 -2.44 -21.33
C TYR A 10 9.90 -1.63 -20.10
N PHE A 11 9.92 -2.25 -18.92
CA PHE A 11 10.36 -1.58 -17.70
C PHE A 11 11.83 -1.18 -17.76
N LYS A 12 12.73 -2.09 -18.17
CA LYS A 12 14.17 -1.79 -18.34
C LYS A 12 14.40 -0.65 -19.34
N LYS A 13 13.70 -0.70 -20.49
CA LYS A 13 13.74 0.39 -21.47
C LYS A 13 13.24 1.71 -20.86
N GLY A 14 12.15 1.66 -20.13
CA GLY A 14 11.56 2.82 -19.46
C GLY A 14 12.47 3.46 -18.39
N LEU A 15 13.29 2.66 -17.68
CA LEU A 15 14.31 3.20 -16.77
C LEU A 15 15.41 3.96 -17.53
N ASN A 16 15.84 3.45 -18.69
CA ASN A 16 16.78 4.16 -19.56
C ASN A 16 16.16 5.45 -20.11
N ASP A 17 14.90 5.42 -20.53
CA ASP A 17 14.16 6.59 -21.01
C ASP A 17 13.97 7.63 -19.88
N LEU A 18 13.73 7.18 -18.64
CA LEU A 18 13.69 8.06 -17.47
C LEU A 18 15.02 8.73 -17.23
N TYR A 19 16.13 7.96 -17.24
CA TYR A 19 17.48 8.48 -17.09
C TYR A 19 17.76 9.54 -18.16
N THR A 20 17.58 9.20 -19.43
CA THR A 20 17.84 10.09 -20.58
C THR A 20 16.99 11.36 -20.51
N THR A 21 15.71 11.22 -20.14
CA THR A 21 14.82 12.40 -19.99
C THR A 21 15.33 13.35 -18.92
N VAL A 22 15.71 12.82 -17.75
CA VAL A 22 16.20 13.65 -16.63
C VAL A 22 17.52 14.33 -16.96
N VAL A 23 18.48 13.59 -17.52
CA VAL A 23 19.81 14.12 -17.83
C VAL A 23 19.72 15.21 -18.92
N ASN A 24 18.84 15.04 -19.90
CA ASN A 24 18.67 15.97 -21.02
C ASN A 24 17.56 17.01 -20.79
N LEU A 25 17.05 17.16 -19.57
CA LEU A 25 16.14 18.26 -19.27
C LEU A 25 16.83 19.59 -19.57
N ASP A 26 16.05 20.50 -20.16
CA ASP A 26 16.51 21.87 -20.44
C ASP A 26 17.09 22.51 -19.18
N GLU A 27 18.20 23.25 -19.34
CA GLU A 27 18.89 23.91 -18.22
C GLU A 27 18.03 24.98 -17.54
N THR A 28 17.01 25.52 -18.22
CA THR A 28 16.06 26.48 -17.66
C THR A 28 15.06 25.84 -16.71
N LYS A 29 14.93 24.50 -16.71
CA LYS A 29 14.05 23.76 -15.79
C LYS A 29 14.64 23.70 -14.39
N SER A 30 13.80 24.01 -13.42
CA SER A 30 14.18 23.94 -12.00
C SER A 30 14.46 22.52 -11.54
N GLU A 31 15.15 22.39 -10.41
CA GLU A 31 15.36 21.11 -9.73
C GLU A 31 14.03 20.45 -9.31
N GLU A 32 13.02 21.26 -8.99
CA GLU A 32 11.66 20.79 -8.67
C GLU A 32 10.98 20.22 -9.91
N ASP A 33 11.11 20.86 -11.08
CA ASP A 33 10.60 20.34 -12.35
C ASP A 33 11.25 18.98 -12.70
N ALA A 34 12.55 18.84 -12.46
CA ALA A 34 13.26 17.59 -12.66
C ALA A 34 12.70 16.49 -11.73
N ARG A 35 12.53 16.81 -10.45
CA ARG A 35 11.93 15.89 -9.46
C ARG A 35 10.53 15.47 -9.86
N LEU A 36 9.69 16.40 -10.29
CA LEU A 36 8.32 16.15 -10.73
C LEU A 36 8.26 15.29 -12.00
N THR A 37 9.10 15.60 -12.99
CA THR A 37 9.23 14.83 -14.23
C THR A 37 9.62 13.39 -13.94
N ALA A 38 10.64 13.19 -13.10
CA ALA A 38 11.07 11.86 -12.70
C ALA A 38 9.98 11.09 -11.94
N ALA A 39 9.30 11.75 -11.01
CA ALA A 39 8.24 11.11 -10.22
C ALA A 39 7.05 10.67 -11.09
N ASN A 40 6.62 11.47 -12.06
CA ASN A 40 5.53 11.14 -12.95
C ASN A 40 5.90 9.97 -13.88
N LYS A 41 7.08 10.02 -14.53
CA LYS A 41 7.54 8.92 -15.38
C LYS A 41 7.71 7.61 -14.59
N PHE A 42 8.28 7.69 -13.40
CA PHE A 42 8.43 6.51 -12.54
C PHE A 42 7.07 5.93 -12.13
N TYR A 43 6.09 6.80 -11.84
CA TYR A 43 4.72 6.35 -11.55
C TYR A 43 4.11 5.57 -12.72
N GLU A 44 4.28 6.06 -13.95
CA GLU A 44 3.79 5.37 -15.16
C GLU A 44 4.46 4.00 -15.33
N LEU A 45 5.77 3.91 -15.16
CA LEU A 45 6.53 2.66 -15.28
C LEU A 45 6.07 1.59 -14.28
N PHE A 46 5.80 2.00 -13.04
CA PHE A 46 5.38 1.09 -11.97
C PHE A 46 3.87 0.83 -11.92
N SER A 47 3.05 1.55 -12.71
CA SER A 47 1.58 1.46 -12.64
C SER A 47 1.03 0.05 -12.91
N ASN A 48 1.78 -0.77 -13.65
CA ASN A 48 1.41 -2.16 -13.97
C ASN A 48 2.19 -3.19 -13.13
N ALA A 49 3.05 -2.77 -12.20
CA ALA A 49 3.75 -3.67 -11.30
C ALA A 49 2.80 -4.28 -10.26
N ASN A 50 3.18 -5.43 -9.72
CA ASN A 50 2.44 -6.03 -8.62
C ASN A 50 2.81 -5.30 -7.33
N LEU A 51 1.98 -4.34 -6.93
CA LEU A 51 2.19 -3.48 -5.78
C LEU A 51 1.13 -3.73 -4.70
N ILE A 52 1.58 -3.83 -3.46
CA ILE A 52 0.74 -3.78 -2.27
C ILE A 52 1.18 -2.57 -1.45
N ILE A 53 0.28 -1.61 -1.25
CA ILE A 53 0.53 -0.41 -0.45
C ILE A 53 -0.50 -0.38 0.68
N LYS A 54 -0.02 -0.34 1.93
CA LYS A 54 -0.83 -0.29 3.15
C LYS A 54 -0.50 0.96 3.96
N GLY A 55 -1.46 1.42 4.77
CA GLY A 55 -1.22 2.49 5.74
C GLY A 55 -1.21 3.90 5.14
N SER A 56 -1.70 4.10 3.91
CA SER A 56 -1.80 5.45 3.31
C SER A 56 -2.68 6.41 4.12
N GLU A 57 -3.60 5.89 4.91
CA GLU A 57 -4.44 6.62 5.85
C GLU A 57 -3.67 7.28 7.00
N TYR A 58 -2.44 6.83 7.26
CA TYR A 58 -1.56 7.41 8.30
C TYR A 58 -0.75 8.61 7.81
N LEU A 59 -0.78 8.91 6.51
CA LEU A 59 -0.03 10.04 5.99
C LEU A 59 -0.46 11.36 6.64
N PRO A 60 0.47 12.18 7.16
CA PRO A 60 0.16 13.50 7.68
C PRO A 60 -0.51 14.37 6.63
N TYR A 61 -1.31 15.33 7.06
CA TYR A 61 -2.01 16.24 6.14
C TYR A 61 -1.05 17.11 5.31
N GLN A 62 0.08 17.52 5.91
CA GLN A 62 1.12 18.32 5.26
C GLN A 62 2.32 17.48 4.89
N SER A 63 2.98 17.84 3.78
CA SER A 63 4.17 17.13 3.28
C SER A 63 5.44 17.37 4.11
N SER A 64 5.53 18.46 4.90
CA SER A 64 6.67 18.82 5.73
C SER A 64 6.90 17.81 6.87
N SER A 65 7.31 16.62 6.49
CA SER A 65 7.57 15.48 7.37
C SER A 65 8.86 14.78 6.94
N ILE A 66 9.42 13.97 7.84
CA ILE A 66 10.59 13.16 7.56
C ILE A 66 10.13 11.73 7.29
N PHE A 67 10.22 11.30 6.04
CA PHE A 67 9.86 9.96 5.58
C PHE A 67 11.09 9.07 5.71
N ILE A 68 11.07 8.17 6.68
CA ILE A 68 12.15 7.21 6.90
C ILE A 68 11.78 5.85 6.32
N TYR A 69 12.74 5.15 5.73
CA TYR A 69 12.49 3.85 5.11
C TYR A 69 13.70 2.92 5.23
N ASN A 70 13.46 1.62 5.13
CA ASN A 70 14.53 0.63 4.99
C ASN A 70 15.03 0.63 3.54
N HIS A 71 16.35 0.83 3.37
CA HIS A 71 16.97 0.97 2.07
C HIS A 71 17.36 -0.38 1.47
N LEU A 72 16.79 -0.68 0.30
CA LEU A 72 17.01 -1.95 -0.38
C LEU A 72 18.03 -1.82 -1.51
N ASN A 73 18.76 -2.90 -1.77
CA ASN A 73 19.72 -2.98 -2.86
C ASN A 73 19.03 -2.74 -4.22
N ASN A 74 19.77 -2.21 -5.18
CA ASN A 74 19.31 -2.21 -6.56
C ASN A 74 19.51 -3.60 -7.17
N ASN A 75 18.52 -4.06 -7.95
CA ASN A 75 18.67 -5.32 -8.67
C ASN A 75 19.66 -5.17 -9.83
N PRO A 76 20.65 -6.07 -9.97
CA PRO A 76 21.64 -5.98 -11.07
C PRO A 76 21.02 -5.97 -12.47
N ASP A 77 19.82 -6.53 -12.64
CA ASP A 77 19.12 -6.55 -13.93
C ASP A 77 18.66 -5.17 -14.42
N TYR A 78 18.69 -4.14 -13.56
CA TYR A 78 18.25 -2.77 -13.87
C TYR A 78 19.42 -1.79 -14.08
N LEU A 79 20.49 -2.29 -14.64
CA LEU A 79 21.65 -1.48 -14.97
C LEU A 79 21.35 -0.54 -16.15
N ILE A 80 21.73 0.71 -16.01
CA ILE A 80 21.67 1.76 -17.05
C ILE A 80 23.10 2.04 -17.50
N GLY A 81 23.38 1.81 -18.77
CA GLY A 81 24.76 1.84 -19.26
C GLY A 81 25.58 0.74 -18.61
N SER A 82 26.81 1.07 -18.18
CA SER A 82 27.75 0.11 -17.61
C SER A 82 27.89 0.19 -16.09
N ASP A 83 27.40 1.27 -15.46
CA ASP A 83 27.81 1.63 -14.09
C ASP A 83 26.75 2.28 -13.22
N PHE A 84 25.52 2.49 -13.72
CA PHE A 84 24.50 3.23 -13.01
C PHE A 84 23.20 2.45 -12.84
N GLN A 85 22.57 2.63 -11.70
CA GLN A 85 21.23 2.13 -11.40
C GLN A 85 20.39 3.20 -10.69
N ILE A 86 19.17 3.37 -11.14
CA ILE A 86 18.17 4.20 -10.45
C ILE A 86 17.70 3.45 -9.19
N THR A 87 17.77 4.10 -8.02
CA THR A 87 17.27 3.52 -6.77
C THR A 87 15.75 3.41 -6.79
N LEU A 88 15.22 2.20 -6.84
CA LEU A 88 13.78 1.97 -7.00
C LEU A 88 12.96 2.37 -5.76
N ASP A 89 13.46 2.05 -4.58
CA ASP A 89 12.79 2.29 -3.29
C ASP A 89 12.50 3.77 -3.03
N SER A 90 13.50 4.63 -3.14
CA SER A 90 13.35 6.06 -2.87
C SER A 90 12.60 6.80 -3.99
N HIS A 91 12.71 6.33 -5.26
CA HIS A 91 11.89 6.85 -6.35
C HIS A 91 10.42 6.45 -6.17
N PHE A 92 10.17 5.22 -5.69
CA PHE A 92 8.82 4.79 -5.35
C PHE A 92 8.19 5.69 -4.28
N ILE A 93 8.92 6.01 -3.21
CA ILE A 93 8.43 6.91 -2.16
C ILE A 93 8.14 8.30 -2.74
N SER A 94 9.06 8.85 -3.55
CA SER A 94 8.83 10.15 -4.22
C SER A 94 7.58 10.14 -5.09
N SER A 95 7.34 9.07 -5.85
CA SER A 95 6.27 8.99 -6.86
C SER A 95 4.92 8.57 -6.26
N PHE A 96 4.91 7.40 -5.60
CA PHE A 96 3.68 6.75 -5.13
C PHE A 96 3.18 7.26 -3.79
N ILE A 97 4.06 7.90 -3.00
CA ILE A 97 3.69 8.45 -1.70
C ILE A 97 3.65 9.99 -1.80
N LEU A 98 4.79 10.66 -1.96
CA LEU A 98 4.81 12.11 -1.85
C LEU A 98 4.11 12.80 -3.03
N ASN A 99 4.50 12.50 -4.26
CA ASN A 99 3.89 13.16 -5.43
C ASN A 99 2.40 12.83 -5.58
N LYS A 100 2.00 11.58 -5.31
CA LYS A 100 0.59 11.16 -5.40
C LYS A 100 -0.29 11.90 -4.41
N TYR A 101 0.12 12.02 -3.15
CA TYR A 101 -0.72 12.55 -2.06
C TYR A 101 -0.54 14.06 -1.85
N TYR A 102 0.67 14.60 -2.06
CA TYR A 102 0.98 16.01 -1.79
C TYR A 102 1.26 16.85 -3.04
N LYS A 103 1.36 16.22 -4.23
CA LYS A 103 1.77 16.88 -5.47
C LYS A 103 3.19 17.48 -5.42
N LYS A 104 4.00 16.98 -4.50
CA LYS A 104 5.40 17.35 -4.29
C LYS A 104 6.24 16.09 -4.13
N PRO A 105 7.24 15.83 -4.99
CA PRO A 105 8.05 14.59 -4.92
C PRO A 105 8.95 14.47 -3.69
N GLY A 106 9.12 15.58 -2.94
CA GLY A 106 10.01 15.64 -1.79
C GLY A 106 11.49 15.77 -2.16
N THR A 107 12.32 15.98 -1.14
CA THR A 107 13.78 16.08 -1.27
C THR A 107 14.43 14.85 -0.64
N ARG A 108 15.25 14.14 -1.41
CA ARG A 108 15.95 12.95 -0.96
C ARG A 108 17.32 13.29 -0.38
N ILE A 109 17.75 12.50 0.60
CA ILE A 109 19.12 12.50 1.06
C ILE A 109 19.84 11.40 0.28
N VAL A 110 20.85 11.80 -0.48
CA VAL A 110 21.58 10.90 -1.38
C VAL A 110 23.10 10.98 -1.11
N ARG A 111 23.80 9.90 -1.39
CA ARG A 111 25.26 9.90 -1.28
C ARG A 111 25.91 10.80 -2.35
N CYS A 112 27.09 11.31 -2.06
CA CYS A 112 27.93 11.93 -3.07
C CYS A 112 28.34 10.90 -4.12
N SER A 113 28.48 11.35 -5.38
CA SER A 113 29.05 10.53 -6.47
C SER A 113 30.55 10.39 -6.28
N LEU A 114 31.09 9.24 -6.63
CA LEU A 114 32.52 9.05 -6.74
C LEU A 114 33.05 9.66 -8.08
N GLU A 115 34.34 9.89 -8.17
CA GLU A 115 34.99 10.55 -9.35
C GLU A 115 34.73 9.78 -10.67
N ASN A 116 34.67 8.46 -10.60
CA ASN A 116 34.44 7.57 -11.75
C ASN A 116 32.95 7.32 -12.05
N GLU A 117 32.01 7.79 -11.23
CA GLU A 117 30.56 7.56 -11.39
C GLU A 117 29.88 8.68 -12.19
N LYS A 118 30.24 8.84 -13.45
CA LYS A 118 29.74 9.93 -14.32
C LYS A 118 28.22 9.92 -14.45
N ASN A 119 27.61 8.75 -14.72
CA ASN A 119 26.16 8.63 -14.90
C ASN A 119 25.40 8.91 -13.60
N HIS A 120 25.92 8.46 -12.46
CA HIS A 120 25.36 8.77 -11.15
C HIS A 120 25.37 10.29 -10.89
N LYS A 121 26.49 10.95 -11.21
CA LYS A 121 26.62 12.40 -11.04
C LYS A 121 25.65 13.16 -11.94
N LEU A 122 25.64 12.89 -13.26
CA LEU A 122 24.77 13.54 -14.23
C LEU A 122 23.29 13.44 -13.84
N TYR A 123 22.86 12.26 -13.41
CA TYR A 123 21.47 12.04 -13.04
C TYR A 123 21.09 12.79 -11.76
N TYR A 124 21.87 12.62 -10.68
CA TYR A 124 21.50 13.17 -9.40
C TYR A 124 21.79 14.68 -9.24
N ASP A 125 22.68 15.27 -10.05
CA ASP A 125 22.92 16.72 -10.04
C ASP A 125 21.70 17.52 -10.54
N ARG A 126 20.80 16.89 -11.32
CA ARG A 126 19.57 17.54 -11.84
C ARG A 126 18.50 17.80 -10.77
N PHE A 127 18.59 17.15 -9.61
CA PHE A 127 17.50 17.17 -8.64
C PHE A 127 17.70 18.13 -7.45
N GLY A 128 18.88 18.68 -7.25
CA GLY A 128 19.18 19.48 -6.05
C GLY A 128 19.00 18.71 -4.74
N TYR A 129 19.18 17.40 -4.76
CA TYR A 129 19.10 16.58 -3.56
C TYR A 129 20.21 16.86 -2.58
N ILE A 130 19.93 16.70 -1.29
CA ILE A 130 20.90 16.93 -0.23
C ILE A 130 21.94 15.80 -0.24
N ARG A 131 23.20 16.18 -0.44
CA ARG A 131 24.32 15.24 -0.54
C ARG A 131 24.95 14.98 0.80
N VAL A 132 25.32 13.72 1.03
CA VAL A 132 26.08 13.29 2.20
C VAL A 132 27.17 12.28 1.79
N PHE A 133 28.29 12.28 2.50
CA PHE A 133 29.27 11.20 2.37
C PHE A 133 28.80 9.99 3.18
N SER A 134 28.63 8.87 2.50
CA SER A 134 28.34 7.58 3.12
C SER A 134 29.62 6.85 3.48
N LYS A 135 29.60 6.07 4.57
CA LYS A 135 30.79 5.36 5.11
C LYS A 135 31.55 4.53 4.06
N ASN A 136 30.83 3.96 3.09
CA ASN A 136 31.40 3.08 2.06
C ASN A 136 31.76 3.82 0.75
N PHE A 137 31.43 5.12 0.65
CA PHE A 137 31.60 5.92 -0.57
C PHE A 137 32.29 7.23 -0.21
N ILE A 138 33.52 7.13 0.25
CA ILE A 138 34.38 8.26 0.61
C ILE A 138 35.48 8.34 -0.43
N PRO A 139 35.72 9.52 -1.06
CA PRO A 139 36.83 9.71 -1.95
C PRO A 139 38.17 9.49 -1.22
N LYS A 140 39.16 8.90 -1.92
CA LYS A 140 40.44 8.50 -1.35
C LYS A 140 41.21 9.65 -0.67
N ASN A 141 40.96 10.89 -1.09
CA ASN A 141 41.68 12.09 -0.62
C ASN A 141 40.93 12.93 0.41
N PHE A 142 39.81 12.41 0.98
CA PHE A 142 39.04 13.12 1.96
C PHE A 142 39.39 12.66 3.39
N ASP A 143 39.80 13.61 4.24
CA ASP A 143 39.98 13.37 5.66
C ASP A 143 38.63 13.34 6.42
N LYS A 144 38.66 12.75 7.63
CA LYS A 144 37.45 12.59 8.45
C LYS A 144 36.79 13.92 8.85
N ASP A 145 37.58 14.97 9.03
CA ASP A 145 37.07 16.27 9.49
C ASP A 145 36.38 17.02 8.35
N LYS A 146 36.92 16.97 7.14
CA LYS A 146 36.24 17.51 5.94
C LYS A 146 34.91 16.81 5.68
N ILE A 147 34.87 15.47 5.80
CA ILE A 147 33.64 14.69 5.67
C ILE A 147 32.62 15.10 6.72
N ARG A 148 33.04 15.20 7.98
CA ARG A 148 32.18 15.62 9.08
C ARG A 148 31.61 17.02 8.86
N LYS A 149 32.46 17.98 8.47
CA LYS A 149 32.07 19.36 8.16
C LYS A 149 31.09 19.43 6.99
N PHE A 150 31.33 18.67 5.93
CA PHE A 150 30.44 18.59 4.77
C PHE A 150 29.08 18.01 5.20
N ASN A 151 29.07 16.91 5.93
CA ASN A 151 27.83 16.25 6.36
C ASN A 151 27.04 17.10 7.39
N LEU A 152 27.63 18.07 8.07
CA LEU A 152 26.89 19.01 8.92
C LEU A 152 25.94 19.91 8.13
N ASN A 153 26.29 20.24 6.88
CA ASN A 153 25.42 21.04 6.00
C ASN A 153 24.09 20.34 5.68
N PHE A 154 24.02 19.01 5.87
CA PHE A 154 22.80 18.26 5.74
C PHE A 154 21.67 18.82 6.61
N PHE A 155 21.97 19.11 7.89
CA PHE A 155 20.95 19.59 8.83
C PHE A 155 20.36 20.94 8.38
N GLN A 156 21.22 21.90 7.99
CA GLN A 156 20.78 23.21 7.54
C GLN A 156 19.91 23.12 6.28
N ASN A 157 20.36 22.35 5.29
CA ASN A 157 19.64 22.19 4.03
C ASN A 157 18.28 21.45 4.24
N ALA A 158 18.28 20.41 5.08
CA ALA A 158 17.06 19.65 5.35
C ALA A 158 16.04 20.46 6.18
N LEU A 159 16.48 21.29 7.12
CA LEU A 159 15.63 22.21 7.87
C LEU A 159 14.97 23.22 6.94
N LYS A 160 15.75 23.79 6.00
CA LYS A 160 15.23 24.72 4.97
C LYS A 160 14.15 24.06 4.10
N GLU A 161 14.36 22.83 3.67
CA GLU A 161 13.35 22.08 2.91
C GLU A 161 12.06 21.86 3.71
N LEU A 162 12.16 21.49 4.99
CA LEU A 162 10.99 21.33 5.87
C LEU A 162 10.25 22.67 6.08
N GLU A 163 10.97 23.79 6.24
CA GLU A 163 10.40 25.13 6.34
C GLU A 163 9.66 25.53 5.04
N ASN A 164 10.15 25.12 3.87
CA ASN A 164 9.51 25.29 2.56
C ASN A 164 8.37 24.31 2.28
N ASN A 165 7.92 23.61 3.31
CA ASN A 165 6.86 22.62 3.20
C ASN A 165 7.19 21.48 2.22
N ASN A 166 8.46 21.05 2.15
CA ASN A 166 8.90 19.88 1.41
C ASN A 166 9.16 18.71 2.35
N GLY A 167 8.76 17.51 1.93
CA GLY A 167 9.06 16.28 2.66
C GLY A 167 10.53 15.85 2.46
N ILE A 168 11.17 15.37 3.52
CA ILE A 168 12.51 14.80 3.48
C ILE A 168 12.40 13.28 3.40
N ILE A 169 13.06 12.67 2.43
CA ILE A 169 13.13 11.20 2.26
C ILE A 169 14.54 10.76 2.62
N ILE A 170 14.66 9.93 3.66
CA ILE A 170 15.95 9.49 4.19
C ILE A 170 15.90 8.05 4.70
N SER A 171 16.89 7.24 4.33
CA SER A 171 17.12 5.97 5.01
C SER A 171 18.03 6.19 6.23
N PRO A 172 17.58 5.82 7.43
CA PRO A 172 18.43 5.92 8.62
C PRO A 172 19.56 4.88 8.64
N GLU A 173 19.56 3.88 7.76
CA GLU A 173 20.62 2.86 7.66
C GLU A 173 21.91 3.43 7.07
N GLY A 174 21.78 4.32 6.09
CA GLY A 174 22.91 4.91 5.35
C GLY A 174 23.67 3.93 4.44
N VAL A 175 23.19 2.68 4.33
CA VAL A 175 23.63 1.64 3.39
C VAL A 175 22.41 0.80 3.01
N SER A 176 22.41 0.27 1.79
CA SER A 176 21.34 -0.61 1.32
C SER A 176 21.57 -2.05 1.79
N GLN A 177 20.48 -2.82 1.87
CA GLN A 177 20.44 -4.23 2.27
C GLN A 177 19.58 -5.03 1.28
N GLU A 178 19.70 -6.34 1.28
CA GLU A 178 18.70 -7.21 0.70
C GLU A 178 17.45 -7.25 1.60
N THR A 179 16.29 -7.48 1.02
CA THR A 179 15.02 -7.62 1.77
C THR A 179 15.15 -8.58 2.96
N GLU A 180 15.89 -9.68 2.80
CA GLU A 180 16.09 -10.73 3.81
C GLU A 180 16.90 -10.23 5.03
N ASN A 181 17.84 -9.34 4.80
CA ASN A 181 18.79 -8.82 5.78
C ASN A 181 18.39 -7.45 6.35
N SER A 182 17.36 -6.84 5.75
CA SER A 182 16.85 -5.52 6.16
C SER A 182 16.07 -5.59 7.48
N PRO A 183 16.12 -4.55 8.33
CA PRO A 183 16.92 -3.35 8.17
C PRO A 183 18.33 -3.54 8.72
N GLY A 184 19.28 -2.76 8.20
CA GLY A 184 20.57 -2.53 8.83
C GLY A 184 20.44 -1.65 10.10
N SER A 185 21.55 -1.36 10.76
CA SER A 185 21.56 -0.52 11.96
C SER A 185 21.16 0.93 11.66
N PHE A 186 20.26 1.49 12.44
CA PHE A 186 19.80 2.88 12.28
C PHE A 186 20.79 3.89 12.84
N LYS A 187 20.98 4.99 12.13
CA LYS A 187 21.77 6.15 12.52
C LYS A 187 20.86 7.28 13.00
N SER A 188 21.37 8.13 13.88
CA SER A 188 20.59 9.18 14.55
C SER A 188 20.24 10.40 13.69
N GLY A 189 20.82 10.57 12.50
CA GLY A 189 20.72 11.81 11.70
C GLY A 189 19.29 12.30 11.44
N ALA A 190 18.39 11.43 10.97
CA ALA A 190 17.00 11.79 10.71
C ALA A 190 16.23 12.21 11.98
N PHE A 191 16.54 11.60 13.11
CA PHE A 191 15.90 11.82 14.40
C PHE A 191 16.41 13.10 15.07
N LYS A 192 17.72 13.36 14.98
CA LYS A 192 18.32 14.64 15.38
C LYS A 192 17.76 15.80 14.57
N LEU A 193 17.58 15.61 13.25
CA LEU A 193 16.95 16.62 12.40
C LEU A 193 15.57 17.01 12.89
N ALA A 194 14.76 16.02 13.31
CA ALA A 194 13.41 16.27 13.80
C ALA A 194 13.40 17.15 15.07
N THR A 195 14.35 16.91 16.00
CA THR A 195 14.44 17.71 17.24
C THR A 195 15.05 19.11 17.04
N MET A 196 15.73 19.35 15.92
CA MET A 196 16.32 20.66 15.58
C MET A 196 15.36 21.60 14.87
N ALA A 197 14.24 21.09 14.34
CA ALA A 197 13.29 21.88 13.57
C ALA A 197 12.48 22.83 14.47
N LYS A 198 12.29 24.09 14.07
CA LYS A 198 11.46 25.07 14.79
C LYS A 198 10.05 24.58 15.06
N LYS A 199 9.46 23.92 14.07
CA LYS A 199 8.19 23.20 14.17
C LYS A 199 8.52 21.71 13.99
N GLU A 200 8.40 20.96 15.06
CA GLU A 200 8.72 19.55 15.03
C GLU A 200 7.92 18.80 13.94
N PRO A 201 8.60 18.18 12.96
CA PRO A 201 7.95 17.42 11.92
C PRO A 201 7.48 16.05 12.42
N PHE A 202 6.49 15.49 11.75
CA PHE A 202 6.23 14.05 11.89
C PHE A 202 7.37 13.24 11.26
N ILE A 203 7.72 12.15 11.91
CA ILE A 203 8.52 11.08 11.31
C ILE A 203 7.55 10.02 10.81
N VAL A 204 7.58 9.74 9.50
CA VAL A 204 6.69 8.80 8.83
C VAL A 204 7.51 7.55 8.46
N PRO A 205 7.38 6.44 9.20
CA PRO A 205 8.11 5.23 8.87
C PRO A 205 7.46 4.50 7.70
N ILE A 206 8.26 4.08 6.72
CA ILE A 206 7.83 3.32 5.55
C ILE A 206 8.64 2.03 5.48
N VAL A 207 7.95 0.91 5.45
CA VAL A 207 8.55 -0.42 5.31
C VAL A 207 8.40 -0.89 3.88
N LEU A 208 9.51 -1.30 3.26
CA LEU A 208 9.58 -1.77 1.88
C LEU A 208 10.08 -3.21 1.82
N VAL A 209 9.52 -4.01 0.91
CA VAL A 209 9.87 -5.42 0.69
C VAL A 209 9.90 -5.71 -0.81
N ASN A 210 10.93 -6.43 -1.25
CA ASN A 210 11.16 -6.91 -2.61
C ASN A 210 11.52 -5.83 -3.66
N PHE A 211 11.87 -4.61 -3.28
CA PHE A 211 12.36 -3.60 -4.23
C PHE A 211 13.77 -3.89 -4.75
N ASP A 212 14.46 -4.88 -4.17
CA ASP A 212 15.72 -5.46 -4.61
C ASP A 212 15.55 -6.65 -5.57
N LYS A 213 14.34 -7.07 -5.85
CA LYS A 213 14.03 -8.26 -6.66
C LYS A 213 13.58 -7.87 -8.08
N VAL A 214 13.55 -8.85 -8.99
CA VAL A 214 12.98 -8.69 -10.34
C VAL A 214 11.47 -8.44 -10.22
N ILE A 215 11.00 -7.32 -10.76
CA ILE A 215 9.63 -6.82 -10.54
C ILE A 215 8.58 -7.75 -11.14
N SER A 216 8.80 -8.25 -12.35
CA SER A 216 7.85 -9.15 -13.02
C SER A 216 7.59 -10.46 -12.29
N LYS A 217 8.53 -10.87 -11.43
CA LYS A 217 8.48 -12.15 -10.69
C LYS A 217 8.05 -11.99 -9.24
N ASN A 218 7.95 -10.75 -8.73
CA ASN A 218 7.72 -10.48 -7.32
C ASN A 218 6.57 -9.51 -7.10
N VAL A 219 5.98 -9.57 -5.92
CA VAL A 219 5.07 -8.55 -5.41
C VAL A 219 5.90 -7.58 -4.57
N LEU A 220 5.94 -6.30 -5.00
CA LEU A 220 6.55 -5.24 -4.22
C LEU A 220 5.58 -4.79 -3.16
N LYS A 221 6.04 -4.64 -1.94
CA LYS A 221 5.17 -4.35 -0.80
C LYS A 221 5.67 -3.13 -0.05
N CYS A 222 4.74 -2.24 0.27
CA CYS A 222 4.97 -1.02 1.03
C CYS A 222 3.97 -0.93 2.18
N GLU A 223 4.44 -0.68 3.40
CA GLU A 223 3.57 -0.37 4.54
C GLU A 223 4.00 0.96 5.17
N ILE A 224 3.11 1.95 5.14
CA ILE A 224 3.28 3.21 5.84
C ILE A 224 2.80 2.99 7.27
N LEU A 225 3.68 3.19 8.25
CA LEU A 225 3.35 3.01 9.65
C LEU A 225 2.84 4.32 10.25
N LYS A 226 2.16 4.20 11.40
CA LYS A 226 1.66 5.37 12.13
C LYS A 226 2.81 6.36 12.39
N PRO A 227 2.69 7.62 11.96
CA PRO A 227 3.70 8.64 12.19
C PRO A 227 3.80 8.97 13.67
N PHE A 228 4.96 9.49 14.04
CA PHE A 228 5.26 9.91 15.41
C PHE A 228 6.13 11.17 15.40
N LYS A 229 6.24 11.81 16.55
CA LYS A 229 7.20 12.88 16.83
C LYS A 229 8.23 12.38 17.84
N MET A 230 9.41 12.98 17.86
CA MET A 230 10.44 12.64 18.86
C MET A 230 9.99 13.02 20.27
N SER A 231 9.22 14.10 20.39
CA SER A 231 8.60 14.52 21.66
C SER A 231 7.63 13.48 22.24
N ASP A 232 7.01 12.62 21.42
CA ASP A 232 6.16 11.51 21.89
C ASP A 232 6.94 10.49 22.76
N PHE A 233 8.28 10.49 22.64
CA PHE A 233 9.20 9.63 23.40
C PHE A 233 10.00 10.42 24.45
N GLY A 234 9.64 11.69 24.67
CA GLY A 234 10.36 12.59 25.58
C GLY A 234 11.77 12.94 25.11
N ILE A 235 12.01 12.93 23.80
CA ILE A 235 13.29 13.29 23.14
C ILE A 235 13.08 14.64 22.45
N CYS A 236 13.61 15.71 23.02
CA CYS A 236 13.46 17.08 22.51
C CYS A 236 14.80 17.75 22.14
N ASP A 237 15.91 17.09 22.42
CA ASP A 237 17.25 17.60 22.15
C ASP A 237 18.03 16.64 21.22
N PRO A 238 18.79 17.16 20.22
CA PRO A 238 19.52 16.31 19.31
C PRO A 238 20.68 15.51 19.96
N ASN A 239 21.04 15.82 21.19
CA ASN A 239 22.07 15.11 21.95
C ASN A 239 21.48 14.29 23.12
N ASP A 240 20.15 14.11 23.18
CA ASP A 240 19.49 13.31 24.20
C ASP A 240 20.03 11.87 24.22
N SER A 241 20.43 11.37 25.37
CA SER A 241 20.98 10.01 25.51
C SER A 241 19.98 8.90 25.22
N LYS A 242 18.68 9.19 25.29
CA LYS A 242 17.60 8.23 24.93
C LYS A 242 17.55 7.89 23.43
N ILE A 243 18.20 8.67 22.58
CA ILE A 243 18.17 8.44 21.13
C ILE A 243 18.72 7.05 20.79
N GLU A 244 19.77 6.57 21.42
CA GLU A 244 20.37 5.27 21.11
C GLU A 244 19.40 4.12 21.42
N GLU A 245 18.78 4.12 22.60
CA GLU A 245 17.79 3.12 22.95
C GLU A 245 16.57 3.17 22.04
N PHE A 246 16.07 4.37 21.72
CA PHE A 246 14.99 4.58 20.80
C PHE A 246 15.30 3.96 19.42
N LEU A 247 16.51 4.16 18.88
CA LEU A 247 16.92 3.59 17.60
C LEU A 247 16.91 2.07 17.60
N ILE A 248 17.36 1.44 18.69
CA ILE A 248 17.34 -0.02 18.84
C ILE A 248 15.89 -0.54 18.84
N GLN A 249 15.00 0.12 19.56
CA GLN A 249 13.59 -0.26 19.64
C GLN A 249 12.88 -0.06 18.29
N LEU A 250 13.13 1.05 17.62
CA LEU A 250 12.56 1.34 16.30
C LEU A 250 13.07 0.34 15.25
N ASN A 251 14.36 0.00 15.28
CA ASN A 251 14.93 -0.99 14.37
C ASN A 251 14.29 -2.38 14.57
N LYS A 252 14.11 -2.83 15.82
CA LYS A 252 13.38 -4.08 16.14
C LYS A 252 11.94 -4.04 15.59
N LYS A 253 11.26 -2.89 15.71
CA LYS A 253 9.91 -2.69 15.17
C LYS A 253 9.90 -2.81 13.63
N PHE A 254 10.87 -2.18 12.95
CA PHE A 254 11.02 -2.31 11.50
C PHE A 254 11.25 -3.76 11.09
N LYS A 255 12.18 -4.46 11.73
CA LYS A 255 12.48 -5.87 11.44
C LYS A 255 11.25 -6.77 11.59
N LYS A 256 10.48 -6.58 12.66
CA LYS A 256 9.21 -7.31 12.86
C LYS A 256 8.22 -7.01 11.74
N LYS A 257 8.11 -5.74 11.33
CA LYS A 257 7.20 -5.32 10.27
C LYS A 257 7.63 -5.82 8.89
N ILE A 258 8.92 -5.79 8.57
CA ILE A 258 9.47 -6.36 7.33
C ILE A 258 9.14 -7.86 7.25
N ASN A 259 9.40 -8.63 8.31
CA ASN A 259 9.11 -10.06 8.33
C ASN A 259 7.61 -10.32 8.13
N SER A 260 6.75 -9.63 8.87
CA SER A 260 5.29 -9.74 8.71
C SER A 260 4.85 -9.38 7.28
N LEU A 261 5.44 -8.36 6.67
CA LEU A 261 5.10 -7.93 5.31
C LEU A 261 5.66 -8.92 4.26
N ARG A 262 6.79 -9.57 4.50
CA ARG A 262 7.33 -10.64 3.64
C ARG A 262 6.40 -11.85 3.60
N GLU A 263 5.92 -12.28 4.76
CA GLU A 263 5.00 -13.41 4.91
C GLU A 263 3.59 -13.09 4.39
N PHE A 264 3.28 -11.80 4.26
CA PHE A 264 2.01 -11.33 3.73
C PHE A 264 1.91 -11.66 2.24
N ASN A 265 1.47 -12.87 1.91
CA ASN A 265 1.25 -13.32 0.54
C ASN A 265 -0.20 -13.10 0.15
N LEU A 266 -0.43 -12.00 -0.57
CA LEU A 266 -1.64 -11.79 -1.36
C LEU A 266 -1.31 -12.09 -2.83
N ASP A 267 -0.89 -13.32 -3.13
CA ASP A 267 -0.82 -13.75 -4.53
C ASP A 267 -2.22 -14.08 -5.06
N PHE A 268 -3.00 -13.02 -5.26
CA PHE A 268 -4.30 -13.13 -5.92
C PHE A 268 -4.20 -13.17 -7.44
N GLN A 269 -3.01 -13.15 -8.03
CA GLN A 269 -2.86 -13.01 -9.48
C GLN A 269 -3.51 -14.13 -10.24
N GLN A 270 -3.36 -15.37 -9.77
CA GLN A 270 -4.02 -16.50 -10.42
C GLN A 270 -5.54 -16.39 -10.29
N GLU A 271 -6.06 -16.03 -9.12
CA GLU A 271 -7.49 -15.85 -8.91
C GLU A 271 -8.02 -14.66 -9.71
N ILE A 272 -7.33 -13.51 -9.71
CA ILE A 272 -7.72 -12.33 -10.51
C ILE A 272 -7.68 -12.62 -12.02
N ARG A 273 -6.71 -13.39 -12.51
CA ARG A 273 -6.70 -13.86 -13.91
C ARG A 273 -7.90 -14.75 -14.22
N ALA A 274 -8.23 -15.68 -13.33
CA ALA A 274 -9.41 -16.54 -13.49
C ALA A 274 -10.71 -15.71 -13.49
N LEU A 275 -10.82 -14.69 -12.64
CA LEU A 275 -11.96 -13.77 -12.62
C LEU A 275 -12.05 -12.93 -13.91
N LYS A 276 -10.92 -12.43 -14.43
CA LYS A 276 -10.88 -11.73 -15.73
C LYS A 276 -11.37 -12.63 -16.88
N ASN A 277 -10.92 -13.89 -16.91
CA ASN A 277 -11.40 -14.86 -17.88
C ASN A 277 -12.90 -15.11 -17.74
N LYS A 278 -13.42 -15.24 -16.52
CA LYS A 278 -14.84 -15.37 -16.24
C LYS A 278 -15.65 -14.18 -16.79
N ILE A 279 -15.13 -12.95 -16.61
CA ILE A 279 -15.74 -11.73 -17.16
C ILE A 279 -15.72 -11.74 -18.69
N ILE A 280 -14.63 -12.17 -19.31
CA ILE A 280 -14.51 -12.26 -20.79
C ILE A 280 -15.55 -13.23 -21.35
N LEU A 281 -15.73 -14.37 -20.70
CA LEU A 281 -16.68 -15.42 -21.13
C LEU A 281 -18.15 -15.06 -20.83
N LYS A 282 -18.42 -14.07 -19.99
CA LYS A 282 -19.77 -13.63 -19.67
C LYS A 282 -20.40 -12.94 -20.88
N LYS A 283 -21.48 -13.56 -21.47
CA LYS A 283 -22.14 -13.05 -22.66
C LYS A 283 -22.86 -11.73 -22.44
N ASN A 284 -23.76 -11.69 -21.44
CA ASN A 284 -24.44 -10.44 -21.05
C ASN A 284 -23.73 -9.81 -19.87
N LYS A 285 -23.23 -8.60 -20.06
CA LYS A 285 -22.46 -7.83 -19.07
C LYS A 285 -23.22 -6.64 -18.47
N ASN A 286 -24.50 -6.51 -18.83
CA ASN A 286 -25.37 -5.45 -18.34
C ASN A 286 -26.32 -6.00 -17.27
N ASP A 287 -26.81 -5.11 -16.43
CA ASP A 287 -27.78 -5.40 -15.35
C ASP A 287 -27.35 -6.54 -14.42
N LEU A 288 -26.06 -6.63 -14.18
CA LEU A 288 -25.49 -7.70 -13.37
C LEU A 288 -25.75 -7.51 -11.89
N VAL A 289 -26.07 -8.63 -11.22
CA VAL A 289 -25.88 -8.76 -9.76
C VAL A 289 -24.47 -9.33 -9.54
N VAL A 290 -23.54 -8.47 -9.12
CA VAL A 290 -22.13 -8.83 -8.95
C VAL A 290 -21.82 -9.07 -7.48
N LEU A 291 -21.32 -10.27 -7.14
CA LEU A 291 -20.70 -10.52 -5.84
C LEU A 291 -19.23 -10.11 -5.90
N TYR A 292 -18.78 -9.33 -4.93
CA TYR A 292 -17.40 -8.89 -4.82
C TYR A 292 -16.89 -8.98 -3.39
N GLY A 293 -15.85 -9.77 -3.14
CA GLY A 293 -15.32 -9.97 -1.80
C GLY A 293 -14.51 -11.25 -1.62
N SER A 294 -14.55 -11.80 -0.42
CA SER A 294 -13.63 -12.83 0.04
C SER A 294 -14.03 -14.26 -0.29
N SER A 295 -13.33 -15.23 0.35
CA SER A 295 -13.53 -16.67 0.18
C SER A 295 -14.95 -17.14 0.44
N THR A 296 -15.70 -16.47 1.30
CA THR A 296 -17.14 -16.78 1.51
C THR A 296 -17.92 -16.66 0.20
N LEU A 297 -17.64 -15.64 -0.62
CA LEU A 297 -18.28 -15.52 -1.92
C LEU A 297 -17.66 -16.49 -2.95
N ARG A 298 -16.34 -16.65 -2.97
CA ARG A 298 -15.64 -17.57 -3.88
C ARG A 298 -16.12 -19.02 -3.74
N LEU A 299 -16.33 -19.48 -2.52
CA LEU A 299 -16.72 -20.85 -2.22
C LEU A 299 -18.22 -21.12 -2.44
N TRP A 300 -19.00 -20.10 -2.76
CA TRP A 300 -20.41 -20.24 -3.09
C TRP A 300 -20.62 -20.80 -4.50
N LYS A 301 -20.37 -22.10 -4.65
CA LYS A 301 -20.37 -22.80 -5.95
C LYS A 301 -21.75 -22.86 -6.63
N SER A 302 -22.83 -22.85 -5.84
CA SER A 302 -24.21 -22.91 -6.34
C SER A 302 -24.83 -21.55 -6.64
N PHE A 303 -24.06 -20.44 -6.52
CA PHE A 303 -24.57 -19.07 -6.63
C PHE A 303 -25.45 -18.85 -7.87
N ASP A 304 -24.98 -19.24 -9.07
CA ASP A 304 -25.75 -19.06 -10.30
C ASP A 304 -27.05 -19.85 -10.33
N LYS A 305 -27.12 -20.99 -9.60
CA LYS A 305 -28.34 -21.79 -9.45
C LYS A 305 -29.29 -21.20 -8.42
N ASP A 306 -28.72 -20.68 -7.31
CA ASP A 306 -29.49 -20.10 -6.20
C ASP A 306 -30.16 -18.77 -6.63
N PHE A 307 -29.63 -18.09 -7.65
CA PHE A 307 -30.11 -16.81 -8.18
C PHE A 307 -30.38 -16.88 -9.69
N LYS A 308 -30.93 -17.99 -10.18
CA LYS A 308 -31.17 -18.28 -11.60
C LYS A 308 -32.00 -17.23 -12.35
N ASN A 309 -32.84 -16.48 -11.64
CA ASN A 309 -33.71 -15.44 -12.21
C ASN A 309 -32.98 -14.09 -12.38
N HIS A 310 -31.71 -14.00 -12.01
CA HIS A 310 -30.89 -12.81 -12.10
C HIS A 310 -29.69 -13.04 -13.02
N ASN A 311 -29.25 -11.99 -13.71
CA ASN A 311 -27.98 -12.03 -14.44
C ASN A 311 -26.83 -11.85 -13.45
N THR A 312 -26.21 -12.96 -13.03
CA THR A 312 -25.25 -13.00 -11.91
C THR A 312 -23.81 -13.06 -12.35
N LEU A 313 -22.90 -12.51 -11.55
CA LEU A 313 -21.45 -12.65 -11.73
C LEU A 313 -20.76 -12.68 -10.37
N ASN A 314 -20.14 -13.81 -10.03
CA ASN A 314 -19.39 -13.93 -8.77
C ASN A 314 -17.91 -13.60 -9.00
N LEU A 315 -17.44 -12.50 -8.42
CA LEU A 315 -16.05 -12.01 -8.41
C LEU A 315 -15.41 -12.14 -7.01
N GLY A 316 -15.86 -13.07 -6.19
CA GLY A 316 -15.21 -13.40 -4.92
C GLY A 316 -13.89 -14.14 -5.14
N TYR A 317 -12.86 -13.84 -4.33
CA TYR A 317 -11.58 -14.53 -4.33
C TYR A 317 -11.01 -14.75 -2.92
N GLY A 318 -10.20 -15.80 -2.78
CA GLY A 318 -9.73 -16.27 -1.48
C GLY A 318 -8.80 -15.29 -0.79
N GLY A 319 -8.97 -15.11 0.53
CA GLY A 319 -8.06 -14.27 1.32
C GLY A 319 -8.15 -12.76 1.05
N SER A 320 -9.08 -12.27 0.21
CA SER A 320 -9.16 -10.86 -0.14
C SER A 320 -9.32 -9.97 1.09
N SER A 321 -8.48 -8.95 1.18
CA SER A 321 -8.66 -7.78 2.04
C SER A 321 -9.38 -6.67 1.28
N ILE A 322 -9.88 -5.66 1.99
CA ILE A 322 -10.50 -4.50 1.34
C ILE A 322 -9.49 -3.74 0.48
N ASP A 323 -8.23 -3.64 0.91
CA ASP A 323 -7.16 -3.04 0.07
C ASP A 323 -7.02 -3.77 -1.26
N SER A 324 -6.96 -5.11 -1.23
CA SER A 324 -6.88 -5.89 -2.47
C SER A 324 -8.11 -5.73 -3.36
N MET A 325 -9.28 -5.51 -2.77
CA MET A 325 -10.50 -5.21 -3.53
C MET A 325 -10.42 -3.82 -4.18
N ILE A 326 -9.94 -2.80 -3.47
CA ILE A 326 -9.70 -1.45 -4.01
C ILE A 326 -8.74 -1.52 -5.20
N ASP A 327 -7.60 -2.22 -5.04
CA ASP A 327 -6.57 -2.33 -6.08
C ASP A 327 -7.07 -3.02 -7.35
N ASN A 328 -7.93 -4.03 -7.20
CA ASN A 328 -8.44 -4.81 -8.33
C ASN A 328 -9.77 -4.30 -8.90
N PHE A 329 -10.43 -3.34 -8.25
CA PHE A 329 -11.75 -2.88 -8.65
C PHE A 329 -11.79 -2.38 -10.09
N HIS A 330 -10.93 -1.43 -10.46
CA HIS A 330 -10.93 -0.87 -11.81
C HIS A 330 -10.67 -1.92 -12.90
N ASN A 331 -9.81 -2.88 -12.62
CA ASN A 331 -9.47 -3.95 -13.55
C ASN A 331 -10.62 -4.96 -13.75
N LEU A 332 -11.29 -5.35 -12.66
CA LEU A 332 -12.37 -6.34 -12.71
C LEU A 332 -13.68 -5.71 -13.21
N PHE A 333 -13.90 -4.45 -12.93
CA PHE A 333 -15.16 -3.77 -13.30
C PHE A 333 -15.05 -2.95 -14.58
N LYS A 334 -13.97 -3.10 -15.37
CA LYS A 334 -13.72 -2.28 -16.57
C LYS A 334 -14.80 -2.42 -17.65
N THR A 335 -15.32 -3.63 -17.84
CA THR A 335 -16.17 -3.99 -18.99
C THR A 335 -17.55 -4.53 -18.61
N ILE A 336 -17.95 -4.37 -17.36
CA ILE A 336 -19.25 -4.83 -16.85
C ILE A 336 -20.07 -3.65 -16.35
N SER A 337 -21.40 -3.78 -16.41
CA SER A 337 -22.37 -2.79 -15.94
C SER A 337 -23.30 -3.45 -14.92
N PRO A 338 -22.93 -3.43 -13.64
CA PRO A 338 -23.78 -3.98 -12.59
C PRO A 338 -24.97 -3.05 -12.28
N LYS A 339 -26.14 -3.62 -11.97
CA LYS A 339 -27.25 -2.94 -11.31
C LYS A 339 -27.17 -3.04 -9.80
N THR A 340 -26.55 -4.12 -9.30
CA THR A 340 -26.34 -4.34 -7.86
C THR A 340 -24.96 -4.94 -7.60
N ILE A 341 -24.27 -4.44 -6.59
CA ILE A 341 -23.02 -5.02 -6.09
C ILE A 341 -23.26 -5.53 -4.67
N VAL A 342 -22.99 -6.82 -4.47
CA VAL A 342 -23.06 -7.48 -3.16
C VAL A 342 -21.66 -7.66 -2.62
N LEU A 343 -21.35 -7.02 -1.49
CA LEU A 343 -20.03 -7.05 -0.85
C LEU A 343 -20.02 -8.03 0.31
N TYR A 344 -18.90 -8.74 0.49
CA TYR A 344 -18.56 -9.47 1.70
C TYR A 344 -17.05 -9.39 1.97
N CYS A 345 -16.64 -8.53 2.90
CA CYS A 345 -15.23 -8.24 3.16
C CYS A 345 -15.00 -7.77 4.60
N GLY A 346 -13.74 -7.68 5.03
CA GLY A 346 -13.33 -7.20 6.35
C GLY A 346 -12.91 -8.31 7.32
N GLY A 347 -13.37 -9.55 7.12
CA GLY A 347 -12.99 -10.66 8.00
C GLY A 347 -11.51 -11.04 7.89
N ASN A 348 -10.91 -10.97 6.72
CA ASN A 348 -9.49 -11.19 6.53
C ASN A 348 -8.66 -10.02 7.06
N ASP A 349 -9.17 -8.81 6.94
CA ASP A 349 -8.56 -7.60 7.48
C ASP A 349 -8.45 -7.68 9.01
N LEU A 350 -9.49 -8.16 9.72
CA LEU A 350 -9.44 -8.46 11.15
C LEU A 350 -8.38 -9.52 11.49
N ALA A 351 -8.27 -10.59 10.69
CA ALA A 351 -7.27 -11.63 10.87
C ALA A 351 -5.83 -11.10 10.64
N LEU A 352 -5.67 -10.10 9.79
CA LEU A 352 -4.41 -9.39 9.56
C LEU A 352 -4.08 -8.36 10.67
N GLY A 353 -4.96 -8.18 11.65
CA GLY A 353 -4.74 -7.31 12.80
C GLY A 353 -5.17 -5.86 12.61
N PHE A 354 -5.93 -5.55 11.55
CA PHE A 354 -6.54 -4.22 11.41
C PHE A 354 -7.66 -4.05 12.43
N SER A 355 -7.77 -2.83 12.97
CA SER A 355 -8.88 -2.47 13.87
C SER A 355 -10.20 -2.33 13.09
N PRO A 356 -11.36 -2.49 13.76
CA PRO A 356 -12.66 -2.26 13.13
C PRO A 356 -12.80 -0.89 12.46
N ARG A 357 -12.21 0.16 13.05
CA ARG A 357 -12.26 1.52 12.49
C ARG A 357 -11.45 1.66 11.21
N GLU A 358 -10.26 1.06 11.14
CA GLU A 358 -9.45 1.04 9.91
C GLU A 358 -10.20 0.31 8.79
N ILE A 359 -10.79 -0.83 9.10
CA ILE A 359 -11.56 -1.64 8.14
C ILE A 359 -12.79 -0.87 7.65
N PHE A 360 -13.52 -0.22 8.55
CA PHE A 360 -14.65 0.63 8.20
C PHE A 360 -14.25 1.75 7.25
N ASN A 361 -13.17 2.48 7.53
CA ASN A 361 -12.69 3.56 6.67
C ASN A 361 -12.34 3.07 5.25
N LYS A 362 -11.70 1.91 5.13
CA LYS A 362 -11.38 1.28 3.84
C LYS A 362 -12.64 0.84 3.10
N LEU A 363 -13.63 0.29 3.80
CA LEU A 363 -14.92 -0.06 3.18
C LEU A 363 -15.62 1.18 2.62
N VAL A 364 -15.62 2.28 3.36
CA VAL A 364 -16.17 3.57 2.88
C VAL A 364 -15.40 4.08 1.65
N GLU A 365 -14.07 3.90 1.60
CA GLU A 365 -13.27 4.23 0.41
C GLU A 365 -13.67 3.38 -0.80
N LEU A 366 -13.81 2.08 -0.64
CA LEU A 366 -14.28 1.17 -1.69
C LEU A 366 -15.67 1.57 -2.20
N ILE A 367 -16.60 1.87 -1.29
CA ILE A 367 -17.95 2.31 -1.64
C ILE A 367 -17.92 3.64 -2.43
N LYS A 368 -17.09 4.59 -2.01
CA LYS A 368 -16.89 5.85 -2.77
C LYS A 368 -16.36 5.60 -4.18
N MET A 369 -15.43 4.64 -4.35
CA MET A 369 -14.93 4.25 -5.68
C MET A 369 -16.04 3.64 -6.53
N ILE A 370 -16.86 2.76 -5.96
CA ILE A 370 -17.99 2.15 -6.66
C ILE A 370 -18.98 3.23 -7.10
N ASN A 371 -19.39 4.13 -6.20
CA ASN A 371 -20.35 5.19 -6.49
C ASN A 371 -19.82 6.23 -7.51
N ARG A 372 -18.51 6.49 -7.54
CA ARG A 372 -17.89 7.34 -8.58
C ARG A 372 -17.98 6.72 -9.97
N LYS A 373 -17.87 5.39 -10.07
CA LYS A 373 -17.93 4.68 -11.34
C LYS A 373 -19.37 4.43 -11.79
N TYR A 374 -20.25 4.08 -10.86
CA TYR A 374 -21.64 3.72 -11.12
C TYR A 374 -22.55 4.60 -10.25
N LYS A 375 -23.11 5.65 -10.83
CA LYS A 375 -24.00 6.57 -10.11
C LYS A 375 -25.26 5.82 -9.61
N ASN A 376 -25.57 5.99 -8.32
CA ASN A 376 -26.77 5.44 -7.67
C ASN A 376 -26.92 3.91 -7.74
N ILE A 377 -25.80 3.19 -7.88
CA ILE A 377 -25.84 1.75 -7.86
C ILE A 377 -26.26 1.23 -6.48
N LYS A 378 -27.09 0.20 -6.47
CA LYS A 378 -27.46 -0.50 -5.23
C LYS A 378 -26.27 -1.31 -4.72
N ILE A 379 -25.85 -1.05 -3.48
CA ILE A 379 -24.78 -1.78 -2.79
C ILE A 379 -25.35 -2.49 -1.58
N ILE A 380 -25.21 -3.81 -1.56
CA ILE A 380 -25.62 -4.66 -0.44
C ILE A 380 -24.36 -5.18 0.23
N ASN A 381 -24.09 -4.79 1.47
CA ASN A 381 -23.00 -5.36 2.24
C ASN A 381 -23.53 -6.44 3.18
N ILE A 382 -23.11 -7.68 2.99
CA ILE A 382 -23.43 -8.77 3.90
C ILE A 382 -22.57 -8.59 5.16
N GLN A 383 -23.21 -8.59 6.34
CA GLN A 383 -22.51 -8.50 7.61
C GLN A 383 -21.46 -9.59 7.78
N LEU A 384 -20.39 -9.27 8.47
CA LEU A 384 -19.41 -10.28 8.85
C LEU A 384 -20.05 -11.29 9.80
N LYS A 385 -19.93 -12.58 9.42
CA LYS A 385 -20.43 -13.68 10.23
C LYS A 385 -19.54 -13.93 11.45
N PRO A 386 -20.10 -14.25 12.61
CA PRO A 386 -19.37 -14.91 13.67
C PRO A 386 -18.86 -16.26 13.17
N SER A 387 -17.68 -16.70 13.61
CA SER A 387 -17.15 -18.03 13.26
C SER A 387 -16.30 -18.59 14.38
N ILE A 388 -16.23 -19.92 14.45
CA ILE A 388 -15.50 -20.63 15.52
C ILE A 388 -14.01 -20.29 15.46
N GLU A 389 -13.46 -20.31 14.26
CA GLU A 389 -12.03 -20.01 14.02
C GLU A 389 -11.68 -18.57 14.42
N ARG A 390 -12.64 -17.64 14.40
CA ARG A 390 -12.45 -16.23 14.75
C ARG A 390 -13.22 -15.79 16.00
N VAL A 391 -13.49 -16.71 16.92
CA VAL A 391 -14.21 -16.37 18.16
C VAL A 391 -13.53 -15.29 18.98
N SER A 392 -12.19 -15.26 18.99
CA SER A 392 -11.40 -14.19 19.65
C SER A 392 -11.60 -12.80 19.04
N LYS A 393 -12.18 -12.71 17.83
CA LYS A 393 -12.49 -11.47 17.14
C LYS A 393 -14.00 -11.13 17.15
N LEU A 394 -14.79 -11.84 17.93
CA LEU A 394 -16.25 -11.68 17.92
C LEU A 394 -16.68 -10.25 18.27
N THR A 395 -16.07 -9.64 19.28
CA THR A 395 -16.35 -8.25 19.68
C THR A 395 -16.01 -7.26 18.55
N ASP A 396 -14.86 -7.45 17.89
CA ASP A 396 -14.45 -6.62 16.75
C ASP A 396 -15.44 -6.77 15.57
N ILE A 397 -15.92 -7.99 15.31
CA ILE A 397 -16.93 -8.28 14.26
C ILE A 397 -18.24 -7.56 14.55
N ILE A 398 -18.74 -7.67 15.78
CA ILE A 398 -19.99 -7.01 16.20
C ILE A 398 -19.85 -5.49 16.08
N PHE A 399 -18.76 -4.93 16.58
CA PHE A 399 -18.50 -3.49 16.54
C PHE A 399 -18.39 -2.98 15.10
N LEU A 400 -17.66 -3.68 14.23
CA LEU A 400 -17.56 -3.32 12.82
C LEU A 400 -18.91 -3.37 12.11
N ASN A 401 -19.69 -4.43 12.31
CA ASN A 401 -21.02 -4.55 11.75
C ASN A 401 -21.94 -3.41 12.18
N SER A 402 -21.89 -2.99 13.46
CA SER A 402 -22.65 -1.84 13.97
C SER A 402 -22.26 -0.54 13.28
N MET A 403 -20.94 -0.25 13.17
CA MET A 403 -20.45 0.96 12.49
C MET A 403 -20.93 1.04 11.04
N ILE A 404 -20.92 -0.09 10.32
CA ILE A 404 -21.37 -0.17 8.93
C ILE A 404 -22.88 0.06 8.85
N THR A 405 -23.66 -0.58 9.73
CA THR A 405 -25.12 -0.42 9.81
C THR A 405 -25.49 1.06 10.01
N ASP A 406 -24.86 1.73 10.96
CA ASP A 406 -25.16 3.13 11.27
C ASP A 406 -24.74 4.10 10.14
N HIS A 407 -23.68 3.75 9.41
CA HIS A 407 -23.27 4.53 8.24
C HIS A 407 -24.27 4.32 7.08
N PHE A 408 -24.68 3.09 6.81
CA PHE A 408 -25.54 2.74 5.68
C PHE A 408 -26.95 3.33 5.81
N LYS A 409 -27.50 3.46 7.03
CA LYS A 409 -28.79 4.11 7.28
C LYS A 409 -28.90 5.54 6.70
N LYS A 410 -27.78 6.16 6.38
CA LYS A 410 -27.72 7.54 5.83
C LYS A 410 -27.91 7.63 4.32
N TYR A 411 -27.99 6.47 3.63
CA TYR A 411 -27.98 6.40 2.17
C TYR A 411 -28.98 5.37 1.66
N ASP A 412 -29.87 5.74 0.76
CA ASP A 412 -30.93 4.87 0.25
C ASP A 412 -30.40 3.72 -0.63
N ASN A 413 -29.26 3.90 -1.27
CA ASN A 413 -28.66 2.90 -2.13
C ASN A 413 -27.71 1.91 -1.40
N LEU A 414 -27.51 2.07 -0.09
CA LEU A 414 -26.68 1.19 0.72
C LEU A 414 -27.51 0.34 1.66
N ILE A 415 -27.36 -0.96 1.58
CA ILE A 415 -28.10 -1.91 2.42
C ILE A 415 -27.12 -2.78 3.20
N GLN A 416 -27.23 -2.78 4.52
CA GLN A 416 -26.51 -3.73 5.37
C GLN A 416 -27.40 -4.95 5.60
N LEU A 417 -26.99 -6.09 5.06
CA LEU A 417 -27.76 -7.34 5.16
C LEU A 417 -27.25 -8.19 6.33
N ASN A 418 -28.06 -8.31 7.38
CA ASN A 418 -27.79 -9.24 8.48
C ASN A 418 -28.36 -10.62 8.15
N CYS A 419 -27.48 -11.62 8.04
CA CYS A 419 -27.83 -13.00 7.72
C CYS A 419 -27.49 -13.99 8.82
N PHE A 420 -26.88 -13.56 9.92
CA PHE A 420 -26.16 -14.46 10.81
C PHE A 420 -26.66 -14.44 12.26
N GLU A 421 -27.88 -13.96 12.49
CA GLU A 421 -28.53 -13.98 13.81
C GLU A 421 -28.71 -15.41 14.34
N GLU A 422 -28.96 -16.34 13.43
CA GLU A 422 -29.21 -17.75 13.75
C GLU A 422 -27.94 -18.54 14.06
N ILE A 423 -26.74 -17.96 13.74
CA ILE A 423 -25.48 -18.64 14.00
C ILE A 423 -25.11 -18.62 15.48
N ILE A 424 -25.54 -17.61 16.23
CA ILE A 424 -25.29 -17.54 17.68
C ILE A 424 -26.58 -17.98 18.39
N GLN A 425 -26.56 -19.17 18.97
CA GLN A 425 -27.64 -19.70 19.79
C GLN A 425 -27.14 -19.88 21.22
N THR A 426 -27.94 -19.41 22.20
CA THR A 426 -27.60 -19.52 23.63
C THR A 426 -26.17 -19.04 23.99
N GLY A 427 -25.67 -18.03 23.29
CA GLY A 427 -24.31 -17.48 23.50
C GLY A 427 -23.18 -18.27 22.85
N MET A 428 -23.46 -19.35 22.13
CA MET A 428 -22.45 -20.17 21.43
C MET A 428 -22.65 -20.12 19.91
N ILE A 429 -21.54 -20.25 19.17
CA ILE A 429 -21.56 -20.33 17.72
C ILE A 429 -21.95 -21.75 17.29
N ASP A 430 -23.07 -21.90 16.56
CA ASP A 430 -23.55 -23.19 16.07
C ASP A 430 -22.64 -23.70 14.92
N LYS A 431 -21.95 -24.82 15.19
CA LYS A 431 -21.03 -25.49 14.25
C LYS A 431 -21.72 -25.99 12.99
N SER A 432 -23.05 -26.26 13.05
CA SER A 432 -23.80 -26.87 11.95
C SER A 432 -23.87 -26.01 10.68
N PHE A 433 -23.52 -24.71 10.75
CA PHE A 433 -23.50 -23.79 9.61
C PHE A 433 -22.14 -23.77 8.87
N PHE A 434 -21.11 -24.42 9.41
CA PHE A 434 -19.75 -24.31 8.92
C PHE A 434 -19.21 -25.61 8.31
N LEU A 435 -18.18 -25.49 7.48
CA LEU A 435 -17.32 -26.59 7.12
C LEU A 435 -16.44 -26.99 8.31
N ARG A 436 -15.65 -28.07 8.16
CA ARG A 436 -14.78 -28.60 9.23
C ARG A 436 -13.77 -27.56 9.77
N ASP A 437 -13.43 -26.55 8.97
CA ASP A 437 -12.49 -25.49 9.36
C ASP A 437 -13.09 -24.46 10.34
N GLY A 438 -14.39 -24.53 10.63
CA GLY A 438 -15.07 -23.61 11.54
C GLY A 438 -15.11 -22.15 11.07
N LEU A 439 -14.74 -21.88 9.80
CA LEU A 439 -14.70 -20.57 9.19
C LEU A 439 -15.65 -20.45 7.99
N HIS A 440 -15.55 -21.36 7.03
CA HIS A 440 -16.31 -21.29 5.79
C HIS A 440 -17.69 -21.93 5.96
N LEU A 441 -18.68 -21.32 5.28
CA LEU A 441 -20.06 -21.79 5.35
C LEU A 441 -20.22 -23.09 4.54
N ASN A 442 -21.02 -24.01 5.07
CA ASN A 442 -21.59 -25.12 4.33
C ASN A 442 -22.92 -24.73 3.67
N ARG A 443 -23.65 -25.67 3.04
CA ARG A 443 -24.92 -25.39 2.36
C ARG A 443 -25.94 -24.70 3.29
N LYS A 444 -26.12 -25.22 4.52
CA LYS A 444 -27.03 -24.66 5.53
C LYS A 444 -26.69 -23.20 5.85
N GLY A 445 -25.38 -22.90 5.96
CA GLY A 445 -24.91 -21.52 6.19
C GLY A 445 -25.18 -20.57 5.00
N TYR A 446 -25.05 -21.05 3.75
CA TYR A 446 -25.42 -20.23 2.59
C TYR A 446 -26.92 -19.98 2.49
N GLU A 447 -27.78 -20.88 2.95
CA GLU A 447 -29.23 -20.70 2.95
C GLU A 447 -29.67 -19.49 3.76
N LEU A 448 -28.95 -19.13 4.84
CA LEU A 448 -29.17 -17.89 5.57
C LEU A 448 -29.05 -16.64 4.68
N ILE A 449 -28.03 -16.63 3.80
CA ILE A 449 -27.83 -15.53 2.87
C ILE A 449 -28.84 -15.56 1.73
N ILE A 450 -29.09 -16.75 1.15
CA ILE A 450 -30.00 -16.94 0.02
C ILE A 450 -31.40 -16.41 0.33
N ASN A 451 -31.94 -16.81 1.47
CA ASN A 451 -33.32 -16.45 1.88
C ASN A 451 -33.51 -14.94 2.01
N LYS A 452 -32.50 -14.23 2.58
CA LYS A 452 -32.58 -12.78 2.80
C LYS A 452 -32.20 -11.99 1.53
N LEU A 453 -31.20 -12.44 0.78
CA LEU A 453 -30.73 -11.74 -0.43
C LEU A 453 -31.76 -11.84 -1.57
N ASN A 454 -32.41 -13.00 -1.76
CA ASN A 454 -33.49 -13.15 -2.74
C ASN A 454 -34.63 -12.15 -2.53
N LYS A 455 -35.07 -11.95 -1.27
CA LYS A 455 -36.11 -10.97 -0.94
C LYS A 455 -35.72 -9.54 -1.37
N LEU A 456 -34.43 -9.17 -1.17
CA LEU A 456 -33.93 -7.83 -1.57
C LEU A 456 -33.80 -7.66 -3.07
N LEU A 457 -33.44 -8.72 -3.80
CA LEU A 457 -33.28 -8.68 -5.26
C LEU A 457 -34.62 -8.78 -6.01
N SER A 458 -35.66 -9.41 -5.41
CA SER A 458 -37.00 -9.53 -6.02
C SER A 458 -37.81 -8.24 -5.93
N ASN A 459 -37.52 -7.36 -4.96
CA ASN A 459 -38.21 -6.07 -4.81
C ASN A 459 -37.74 -5.00 -5.79
N ASP A 460 -36.81 -5.31 -6.70
CA ASP A 460 -36.27 -4.41 -7.73
C ASP A 460 -36.93 -4.62 -9.12
N ASN A 461 -38.02 -5.41 -9.22
CA ASN A 461 -38.76 -5.67 -10.46
C ASN A 461 -40.07 -4.86 -10.52
#